data_7eb8a26006894602a25aeec1a163e355
#
_entry.id   7eb8a26006894602a25aeec1a163e355
#
_cell.length_a   1.000
_cell.length_b   1.000
_cell.length_c   1.000
_cell.angle_alpha   90.00
_cell.angle_beta   90.00
_cell.angle_gamma   90.00
#
_symmetry.space_group_name_H-M   'P 1'
#
loop_
_entity.id
_entity.type
_entity.pdbx_description
1 polymer ?
#
loop_
_entity_poly.entity_id
_entity_poly.type
_entity_poly.pdbx_seq_one_letter_code
_entity_poly.pdbx_strand_id
1 'polypeptide(L)'
;MKHLVIRNLGPLKEADIELKRINVIIGPQSSGKSCVLKTACYCTWVEKRIELTQTADFFAKGNNFLNELERFHKLKGYIKDDTFISYESDYMMFSYDNATKTFLFNWKNDRWKYRRSKVTYIPAERNLVAAIPNWFEVKFADDNIRDFMADWETARQSTTHNLPVLNLGVLYHYDANTKSDKVQTADGVTLDFTNTSSGLQSLIPMFVHLNYLSVVQVGKSDNSSVTGNKEKIDLTKLVYDYFSPLFGEKVIEDIGGKRSSVVLEINGEAYSMQRSDIKKMDDIISQYIVTDHCDIFLEEPEANLFPPTQSSVVEWLLAMTTGEQYNNLFVATHSPYILNSFLEKKNIPMTLLYTRMSEGQMVIRTATEEDIQGIYDFGVDAFFNIESLG
;
A
#
# COMPACT_ATOMS: atom_id res chain seq x y z
N MET A 1 -14.54 4.18 -1.85
CA MET A 1 -14.44 3.91 -0.38
C MET A 1 -14.04 2.46 -0.22
N LYS A 2 -13.09 2.14 0.68
CA LYS A 2 -12.66 0.75 0.91
C LYS A 2 -13.19 0.28 2.26
N HIS A 3 -13.69 -0.96 2.34
CA HIS A 3 -14.23 -1.55 3.57
C HIS A 3 -13.59 -2.92 3.80
N LEU A 4 -13.11 -3.18 5.01
CA LEU A 4 -12.42 -4.40 5.38
C LEU A 4 -13.09 -5.02 6.62
N VAL A 5 -13.49 -6.28 6.49
CA VAL A 5 -13.99 -7.09 7.62
C VAL A 5 -13.03 -8.24 7.84
N ILE A 6 -12.59 -8.41 9.08
CA ILE A 6 -11.76 -9.55 9.52
C ILE A 6 -12.45 -10.19 10.71
N ARG A 7 -12.57 -11.52 10.70
CA ARG A 7 -13.05 -12.30 11.85
C ARG A 7 -12.11 -13.46 12.15
N ASN A 8 -11.85 -13.68 13.42
CA ASN A 8 -11.09 -14.82 13.95
C ASN A 8 -9.69 -15.00 13.32
N LEU A 9 -8.93 -13.91 13.21
CA LEU A 9 -7.55 -13.92 12.70
C LEU A 9 -6.56 -13.57 13.82
N GLY A 10 -5.69 -14.50 14.18
CA GLY A 10 -4.72 -14.32 15.26
C GLY A 10 -5.42 -13.95 16.58
N PRO A 11 -5.01 -12.85 17.24
CA PRO A 11 -5.66 -12.39 18.47
C PRO A 11 -7.03 -11.73 18.22
N LEU A 12 -7.33 -11.34 16.98
CA LEU A 12 -8.53 -10.58 16.64
C LEU A 12 -9.75 -11.49 16.58
N LYS A 13 -10.79 -11.12 17.33
CA LYS A 13 -12.13 -11.66 17.17
C LYS A 13 -12.83 -11.02 15.99
N GLU A 14 -12.79 -9.69 15.92
CA GLU A 14 -13.46 -8.93 14.87
C GLU A 14 -12.78 -7.58 14.64
N ALA A 15 -12.74 -7.20 13.37
CA ALA A 15 -12.45 -5.86 12.90
C ALA A 15 -13.39 -5.58 11.72
N ASP A 16 -14.15 -4.50 11.81
CA ASP A 16 -15.07 -4.02 10.78
C ASP A 16 -14.75 -2.54 10.57
N ILE A 17 -14.07 -2.22 9.47
CA ILE A 17 -13.40 -0.93 9.28
C ILE A 17 -13.60 -0.34 7.89
N GLU A 18 -13.98 0.93 7.86
CA GLU A 18 -13.89 1.76 6.67
C GLU A 18 -12.48 2.33 6.56
N LEU A 19 -11.78 1.96 5.47
CA LEU A 19 -10.46 2.50 5.16
C LEU A 19 -10.61 3.83 4.44
N LYS A 20 -10.18 4.89 5.10
CA LYS A 20 -10.06 6.23 4.51
C LYS A 20 -8.67 6.44 3.94
N ARG A 21 -8.42 7.64 3.48
CA ARG A 21 -7.12 8.02 2.94
C ARG A 21 -5.99 7.93 3.97
N ILE A 22 -6.27 8.31 5.21
CA ILE A 22 -5.34 8.17 6.33
C ILE A 22 -6.01 7.33 7.41
N ASN A 23 -5.34 6.26 7.81
CA ASN A 23 -5.79 5.36 8.84
C ASN A 23 -4.67 5.21 9.87
N VAL A 24 -4.98 5.41 11.14
CA VAL A 24 -4.03 5.24 12.23
C VAL A 24 -4.62 4.20 13.18
N ILE A 25 -3.86 3.14 13.48
CA ILE A 25 -4.27 2.12 14.43
C ILE A 25 -3.36 2.13 15.66
N ILE A 26 -3.98 2.21 16.84
CA ILE A 26 -3.32 2.22 18.14
C ILE A 26 -3.79 1.05 19.01
N GLY A 27 -3.04 0.75 20.05
CA GLY A 27 -3.40 -0.24 21.05
C GLY A 27 -2.20 -0.92 21.70
N PRO A 28 -2.42 -1.77 22.71
CA PRO A 28 -1.37 -2.51 23.40
C PRO A 28 -0.54 -3.40 22.47
N GLN A 29 0.62 -3.86 22.93
CA GLN A 29 1.37 -4.88 22.21
C GLN A 29 0.56 -6.17 22.08
N SER A 30 0.79 -6.91 20.99
CA SER A 30 0.11 -8.18 20.67
C SER A 30 -1.42 -8.09 20.55
N SER A 31 -1.99 -6.88 20.41
CA SER A 31 -3.43 -6.66 20.29
C SER A 31 -4.01 -6.84 18.88
N GLY A 32 -3.16 -7.20 17.88
CA GLY A 32 -3.61 -7.47 16.51
C GLY A 32 -3.49 -6.30 15.54
N LYS A 33 -2.88 -5.17 15.91
CA LYS A 33 -2.65 -4.02 15.00
C LYS A 33 -1.94 -4.43 13.71
N SER A 34 -0.81 -5.15 13.83
CA SER A 34 -0.07 -5.66 12.67
C SER A 34 -0.88 -6.66 11.84
N CYS A 35 -1.77 -7.46 12.47
CA CYS A 35 -2.66 -8.35 11.73
C CYS A 35 -3.60 -7.56 10.81
N VAL A 36 -4.21 -6.49 11.32
CA VAL A 36 -5.09 -5.61 10.52
C VAL A 36 -4.30 -4.93 9.41
N LEU A 37 -3.16 -4.32 9.74
CA LEU A 37 -2.32 -3.62 8.77
C LEU A 37 -1.88 -4.56 7.64
N LYS A 38 -1.40 -5.76 7.97
CA LYS A 38 -0.97 -6.80 7.01
C LYS A 38 -2.12 -7.28 6.15
N THR A 39 -3.28 -7.51 6.75
CA THR A 39 -4.48 -7.95 6.01
C THR A 39 -5.00 -6.86 5.07
N ALA A 40 -5.01 -5.59 5.51
CA ALA A 40 -5.39 -4.46 4.66
C ALA A 40 -4.43 -4.28 3.48
N CYS A 41 -3.11 -4.39 3.72
CA CYS A 41 -2.09 -4.38 2.66
C CYS A 41 -2.32 -5.51 1.66
N TYR A 42 -2.52 -6.72 2.17
CA TYR A 42 -2.76 -7.90 1.34
C TYR A 42 -4.03 -7.76 0.50
N CYS A 43 -5.16 -7.35 1.08
CA CYS A 43 -6.40 -7.16 0.34
C CYS A 43 -6.27 -6.09 -0.75
N THR A 44 -5.55 -5.00 -0.48
CA THR A 44 -5.24 -3.98 -1.49
C THR A 44 -4.37 -4.55 -2.63
N TRP A 45 -3.42 -5.42 -2.30
CA TRP A 45 -2.61 -6.13 -3.31
C TRP A 45 -3.45 -7.13 -4.11
N VAL A 46 -4.39 -7.86 -3.46
CA VAL A 46 -5.33 -8.77 -4.14
C VAL A 46 -6.20 -8.00 -5.13
N GLU A 47 -6.77 -6.86 -4.72
CA GLU A 47 -7.51 -5.95 -5.61
C GLU A 47 -6.66 -5.59 -6.83
N LYS A 48 -5.46 -5.06 -6.62
CA LYS A 48 -4.54 -4.71 -7.70
C LYS A 48 -4.25 -5.88 -8.62
N ARG A 49 -4.02 -7.08 -8.08
CA ARG A 49 -3.74 -8.27 -8.90
C ARG A 49 -4.92 -8.68 -9.76
N ILE A 50 -6.12 -8.68 -9.18
CA ILE A 50 -7.36 -8.98 -9.93
C ILE A 50 -7.60 -7.92 -11.01
N GLU A 51 -7.41 -6.64 -10.70
CA GLU A 51 -7.53 -5.56 -11.69
C GLU A 51 -6.55 -5.70 -12.85
N LEU A 52 -5.31 -6.07 -12.61
CA LEU A 52 -4.30 -6.23 -13.65
C LEU A 52 -4.48 -7.52 -14.48
N THR A 53 -5.00 -8.59 -13.88
CA THR A 53 -5.24 -9.86 -14.57
C THR A 53 -6.67 -10.01 -15.07
N GLN A 54 -7.59 -9.15 -14.64
CA GLN A 54 -9.03 -9.18 -14.92
C GLN A 54 -9.70 -10.51 -14.55
N THR A 55 -9.10 -11.29 -13.66
CA THR A 55 -9.66 -12.55 -13.16
C THR A 55 -9.26 -12.77 -11.70
N ALA A 56 -10.16 -13.40 -10.94
CA ALA A 56 -9.93 -13.83 -9.57
C ALA A 56 -9.54 -15.31 -9.44
N ASP A 57 -9.37 -16.03 -10.57
CA ASP A 57 -9.19 -17.49 -10.61
C ASP A 57 -8.03 -17.99 -9.74
N PHE A 58 -6.95 -17.21 -9.65
CA PHE A 58 -5.82 -17.58 -8.81
C PHE A 58 -6.24 -17.73 -7.35
N PHE A 59 -7.00 -16.76 -6.82
CA PHE A 59 -7.43 -16.74 -5.43
C PHE A 59 -8.58 -17.70 -5.15
N ALA A 60 -9.39 -18.01 -6.15
CA ALA A 60 -10.50 -18.97 -6.05
C ALA A 60 -10.04 -20.43 -6.01
N LYS A 61 -8.80 -20.73 -6.42
CA LYS A 61 -8.27 -22.10 -6.43
C LYS A 61 -7.73 -22.51 -5.07
N GLY A 62 -8.36 -23.53 -4.47
CA GLY A 62 -7.92 -24.10 -3.20
C GLY A 62 -7.82 -23.04 -2.09
N ASN A 63 -6.73 -23.05 -1.35
CA ASN A 63 -6.46 -22.09 -0.26
C ASN A 63 -5.49 -20.96 -0.69
N ASN A 64 -5.33 -20.68 -1.99
CA ASN A 64 -4.33 -19.72 -2.47
C ASN A 64 -4.45 -18.35 -1.78
N PHE A 65 -5.68 -17.88 -1.55
CA PHE A 65 -5.91 -16.60 -0.87
C PHE A 65 -5.25 -16.56 0.52
N LEU A 66 -5.49 -17.55 1.37
CA LEU A 66 -4.89 -17.58 2.71
C LEU A 66 -3.42 -17.98 2.69
N ASN A 67 -3.03 -18.91 1.83
CA ASN A 67 -1.65 -19.35 1.71
C ASN A 67 -0.70 -18.20 1.37
N GLU A 68 -1.12 -17.31 0.44
CA GLU A 68 -0.34 -16.13 0.09
C GLU A 68 -0.30 -15.10 1.23
N LEU A 69 -1.43 -14.85 1.90
CA LEU A 69 -1.48 -13.98 3.08
C LEU A 69 -0.54 -14.48 4.18
N GLU A 70 -0.63 -15.78 4.50
CA GLU A 70 0.16 -16.42 5.54
C GLU A 70 1.65 -16.37 5.22
N ARG A 71 2.01 -16.74 3.98
CA ARG A 71 3.39 -16.78 3.51
C ARG A 71 4.01 -15.39 3.47
N PHE A 72 3.39 -14.46 2.76
CA PHE A 72 3.98 -13.15 2.49
C PHE A 72 4.03 -12.27 3.73
N HIS A 73 2.96 -12.25 4.52
CA HIS A 73 2.88 -11.42 5.73
C HIS A 73 3.29 -12.11 7.03
N LYS A 74 3.85 -13.34 6.96
CA LYS A 74 4.34 -14.09 8.13
C LYS A 74 3.26 -14.32 9.19
N LEU A 75 2.06 -14.67 8.75
CA LEU A 75 0.91 -14.93 9.63
C LEU A 75 0.68 -16.43 9.89
N LYS A 76 1.75 -17.24 9.82
CA LYS A 76 1.68 -18.66 10.11
C LYS A 76 1.18 -18.92 11.52
N GLY A 77 0.14 -19.75 11.63
CA GLY A 77 -0.52 -20.06 12.92
C GLY A 77 -1.51 -19.01 13.41
N TYR A 78 -1.74 -17.94 12.65
CA TYR A 78 -2.77 -16.93 12.96
C TYR A 78 -4.13 -17.27 12.36
N ILE A 79 -4.14 -18.10 11.31
CA ILE A 79 -5.36 -18.51 10.61
C ILE A 79 -6.05 -19.60 11.41
N LYS A 80 -7.33 -19.41 11.72
CA LYS A 80 -8.21 -20.34 12.42
C LYS A 80 -9.19 -20.98 11.44
N ASP A 81 -9.83 -22.08 11.82
CA ASP A 81 -10.77 -22.78 10.94
C ASP A 81 -11.97 -21.91 10.52
N ASP A 82 -12.35 -20.97 11.38
CA ASP A 82 -13.43 -20.02 11.17
C ASP A 82 -12.96 -18.59 10.81
N THR A 83 -11.73 -18.45 10.35
CA THR A 83 -11.23 -17.16 9.85
C THR A 83 -12.03 -16.71 8.64
N PHE A 84 -12.52 -15.48 8.68
CA PHE A 84 -13.23 -14.83 7.60
C PHE A 84 -12.61 -13.48 7.28
N ILE A 85 -12.42 -13.20 5.98
CA ILE A 85 -11.91 -11.91 5.49
C ILE A 85 -12.82 -11.46 4.34
N SER A 86 -13.28 -10.21 4.39
CA SER A 86 -14.02 -9.58 3.30
C SER A 86 -13.46 -8.21 3.03
N TYR A 87 -13.35 -7.89 1.75
CA TYR A 87 -12.88 -6.59 1.27
C TYR A 87 -13.78 -6.07 0.18
N GLU A 88 -14.10 -4.81 0.26
CA GLU A 88 -14.93 -4.11 -0.69
C GLU A 88 -14.30 -2.76 -1.04
N SER A 89 -14.25 -2.44 -2.33
CA SER A 89 -13.83 -1.15 -2.86
C SER A 89 -14.89 -0.54 -3.76
N ASP A 90 -14.58 0.55 -4.43
CA ASP A 90 -15.47 1.11 -5.45
C ASP A 90 -15.53 0.24 -6.72
N TYR A 91 -14.58 -0.66 -6.92
CA TYR A 91 -14.37 -1.43 -8.15
C TYR A 91 -14.81 -2.87 -8.06
N MET A 92 -14.64 -3.49 -6.89
CA MET A 92 -14.92 -4.90 -6.66
C MET A 92 -15.28 -5.19 -5.21
N MET A 93 -15.77 -6.39 -4.97
CA MET A 93 -15.84 -7.00 -3.66
C MET A 93 -15.36 -8.45 -3.73
N PHE A 94 -14.68 -8.89 -2.68
CA PHE A 94 -14.36 -10.30 -2.48
C PHE A 94 -14.39 -10.67 -1.02
N SER A 95 -14.60 -11.96 -0.76
CA SER A 95 -14.51 -12.52 0.58
C SER A 95 -13.93 -13.92 0.55
N TYR A 96 -13.29 -14.30 1.63
CA TYR A 96 -12.83 -15.66 1.86
C TYR A 96 -13.34 -16.16 3.21
N ASP A 97 -13.99 -17.32 3.19
CA ASP A 97 -14.44 -18.04 4.38
C ASP A 97 -13.62 -19.31 4.53
N ASN A 98 -12.84 -19.41 5.60
CA ASN A 98 -11.99 -20.57 5.85
C ASN A 98 -12.76 -21.80 6.31
N ALA A 99 -13.96 -21.64 6.91
CA ALA A 99 -14.78 -22.78 7.33
C ALA A 99 -15.32 -23.55 6.13
N THR A 100 -15.70 -22.84 5.06
CA THR A 100 -16.23 -23.43 3.81
C THR A 100 -15.17 -23.55 2.71
N LYS A 101 -13.97 -22.99 2.92
CA LYS A 101 -12.89 -22.89 1.91
C LYS A 101 -13.35 -22.20 0.64
N THR A 102 -14.21 -21.20 0.77
CA THR A 102 -14.86 -20.54 -0.36
C THR A 102 -14.33 -19.13 -0.54
N PHE A 103 -13.86 -18.82 -1.76
CA PHE A 103 -13.57 -17.46 -2.22
C PHE A 103 -14.70 -16.96 -3.09
N LEU A 104 -15.32 -15.85 -2.72
CA LEU A 104 -16.36 -15.18 -3.50
C LEU A 104 -15.80 -13.87 -4.07
N PHE A 105 -16.20 -13.57 -5.31
CA PHE A 105 -15.74 -12.39 -6.01
C PHE A 105 -16.84 -11.80 -6.89
N ASN A 106 -16.97 -10.48 -6.91
CA ASN A 106 -17.87 -9.74 -7.79
C ASN A 106 -17.25 -8.42 -8.23
N TRP A 107 -17.35 -8.10 -9.51
CA TRP A 107 -17.10 -6.78 -10.03
C TRP A 107 -18.21 -5.81 -9.66
N LYS A 108 -17.85 -4.54 -9.44
CA LYS A 108 -18.81 -3.44 -9.32
C LYS A 108 -18.92 -2.64 -10.61
N ASN A 109 -19.93 -1.76 -10.69
CA ASN A 109 -20.21 -0.98 -11.89
C ASN A 109 -19.05 -0.04 -12.27
N ASP A 110 -18.31 0.45 -11.27
CA ASP A 110 -17.21 1.40 -11.45
C ASP A 110 -15.85 0.75 -11.74
N ARG A 111 -15.82 -0.56 -12.01
CA ARG A 111 -14.59 -1.34 -12.25
C ARG A 111 -13.58 -0.67 -13.20
N TRP A 112 -14.04 -0.05 -14.27
CA TRP A 112 -13.17 0.61 -15.25
C TRP A 112 -12.67 2.01 -14.85
N LYS A 113 -12.99 2.47 -13.63
CA LYS A 113 -12.45 3.71 -13.05
C LYS A 113 -11.24 3.44 -12.15
N TYR A 114 -10.78 2.20 -12.06
CA TYR A 114 -9.61 1.83 -11.29
C TYR A 114 -8.38 2.63 -11.74
N ARG A 115 -7.57 3.02 -10.77
CA ARG A 115 -6.28 3.67 -10.98
C ARG A 115 -5.20 2.86 -10.29
N ARG A 116 -4.15 2.51 -11.03
CA ARG A 116 -3.07 1.66 -10.53
C ARG A 116 -2.35 2.31 -9.37
N SER A 117 -2.28 1.62 -8.24
CA SER A 117 -1.45 2.02 -7.11
C SER A 117 -0.15 1.21 -7.02
N LYS A 118 0.87 1.78 -6.41
CA LYS A 118 1.98 1.01 -5.83
C LYS A 118 1.61 0.68 -4.39
N VAL A 119 1.34 -0.58 -4.12
CA VAL A 119 1.15 -1.08 -2.76
C VAL A 119 2.52 -1.32 -2.15
N THR A 120 2.80 -0.75 -0.99
CA THR A 120 4.06 -0.95 -0.26
C THR A 120 3.81 -1.20 1.22
N TYR A 121 4.54 -2.16 1.76
CA TYR A 121 4.54 -2.48 3.18
C TYR A 121 5.92 -2.20 3.77
N ILE A 122 5.97 -1.32 4.77
CA ILE A 122 7.20 -0.93 5.46
C ILE A 122 7.18 -1.55 6.85
N PRO A 123 7.97 -2.61 7.09
CA PRO A 123 7.97 -3.33 8.37
C PRO A 123 8.65 -2.53 9.50
N ALA A 124 8.39 -2.94 10.73
CA ALA A 124 9.09 -2.40 11.90
C ALA A 124 10.61 -2.72 11.84
N GLU A 125 10.97 -3.87 11.26
CA GLU A 125 12.34 -4.37 11.11
C GLU A 125 13.12 -3.69 9.95
N ARG A 126 12.67 -2.56 9.42
CA ARG A 126 13.29 -1.86 8.28
C ARG A 126 14.76 -1.48 8.48
N ASN A 127 15.23 -1.40 9.72
CA ASN A 127 16.63 -1.16 10.02
C ASN A 127 17.56 -2.34 9.66
N LEU A 128 17.02 -3.51 9.31
CA LEU A 128 17.79 -4.66 8.81
C LEU A 128 18.65 -4.30 7.60
N VAL A 129 18.21 -3.35 6.76
CA VAL A 129 18.99 -2.89 5.60
C VAL A 129 20.32 -2.23 6.00
N ALA A 130 20.41 -1.65 7.19
CA ALA A 130 21.64 -1.12 7.75
C ALA A 130 22.50 -2.23 8.39
N ALA A 131 21.86 -3.20 9.03
CA ALA A 131 22.54 -4.31 9.68
C ALA A 131 23.09 -5.34 8.68
N ILE A 132 22.44 -5.49 7.54
CA ILE A 132 22.78 -6.49 6.50
C ILE A 132 22.89 -5.78 5.14
N PRO A 133 23.94 -4.98 4.90
CA PRO A 133 24.08 -4.20 3.66
C PRO A 133 24.20 -5.08 2.40
N ASN A 134 24.69 -6.31 2.53
CA ASN A 134 24.80 -7.29 1.44
C ASN A 134 23.65 -8.31 1.49
N TRP A 135 22.44 -7.87 1.76
CA TRP A 135 21.27 -8.74 1.95
C TRP A 135 21.01 -9.70 0.77
N PHE A 136 21.37 -9.32 -0.45
CA PHE A 136 21.21 -10.16 -1.65
C PHE A 136 22.10 -11.41 -1.64
N GLU A 137 23.14 -11.47 -0.79
CA GLU A 137 23.96 -12.65 -0.56
C GLU A 137 23.34 -13.59 0.48
N VAL A 138 22.31 -13.13 1.20
CA VAL A 138 21.63 -13.88 2.25
C VAL A 138 20.34 -14.48 1.71
N LYS A 139 20.11 -15.76 1.99
CA LYS A 139 18.86 -16.41 1.60
C LYS A 139 17.73 -16.05 2.56
N PHE A 140 16.97 -15.04 2.21
CA PHE A 140 15.73 -14.68 2.88
C PHE A 140 14.55 -15.54 2.39
N ALA A 141 13.53 -15.67 3.24
CA ALA A 141 12.23 -16.16 2.82
C ALA A 141 11.60 -15.16 1.82
N ASP A 142 10.72 -15.65 0.96
CA ASP A 142 9.96 -14.80 0.05
C ASP A 142 8.76 -14.19 0.79
N ASP A 143 9.02 -13.13 1.54
CA ASP A 143 8.08 -12.46 2.44
C ASP A 143 8.20 -10.93 2.34
N ASN A 144 7.39 -10.23 3.14
CA ASN A 144 7.31 -8.77 3.17
C ASN A 144 8.62 -8.07 3.57
N ILE A 145 9.51 -8.73 4.32
CA ILE A 145 10.82 -8.16 4.65
C ILE A 145 11.72 -8.16 3.42
N ARG A 146 11.77 -9.29 2.72
CA ARG A 146 12.56 -9.40 1.48
C ARG A 146 12.05 -8.44 0.41
N ASP A 147 10.73 -8.30 0.29
CA ASP A 147 10.10 -7.35 -0.64
C ASP A 147 10.51 -5.91 -0.32
N PHE A 148 10.43 -5.52 0.95
CA PHE A 148 10.91 -4.22 1.39
C PHE A 148 12.41 -4.00 1.11
N MET A 149 13.26 -5.00 1.35
CA MET A 149 14.69 -4.89 1.07
C MET A 149 14.97 -4.73 -0.42
N ALA A 150 14.20 -5.37 -1.30
CA ALA A 150 14.32 -5.22 -2.74
C ALA A 150 13.85 -3.83 -3.22
N ASP A 151 12.76 -3.34 -2.66
CA ASP A 151 12.28 -1.97 -2.90
C ASP A 151 13.30 -0.91 -2.39
N TRP A 152 13.88 -1.15 -1.22
CA TRP A 152 14.98 -0.32 -0.69
C TRP A 152 16.18 -0.28 -1.63
N GLU A 153 16.62 -1.43 -2.17
CA GLU A 153 17.74 -1.49 -3.12
C GLU A 153 17.50 -0.60 -4.34
N THR A 154 16.28 -0.63 -4.87
CA THR A 154 15.89 0.21 -6.00
C THR A 154 15.90 1.70 -5.63
N ALA A 155 15.34 2.03 -4.47
CA ALA A 155 15.24 3.40 -3.99
C ALA A 155 16.62 4.01 -3.70
N ARG A 156 17.50 3.28 -2.99
CA ARG A 156 18.85 3.78 -2.65
C ARG A 156 19.71 4.01 -3.88
N GLN A 157 19.70 3.08 -4.85
CA GLN A 157 20.46 3.22 -6.10
C GLN A 157 20.00 4.41 -6.95
N SER A 158 18.74 4.80 -6.81
CA SER A 158 18.18 5.98 -7.48
C SER A 158 18.53 7.30 -6.77
N THR A 159 19.02 7.24 -5.54
CA THR A 159 19.32 8.41 -4.70
C THR A 159 20.82 8.73 -4.71
N THR A 160 21.32 9.14 -5.87
CA THR A 160 22.74 9.45 -6.07
C THR A 160 23.11 10.90 -5.67
N HIS A 161 22.11 11.74 -5.42
CA HIS A 161 22.30 13.12 -4.95
C HIS A 161 22.09 13.23 -3.45
N ASN A 162 22.70 14.24 -2.83
CA ASN A 162 22.48 14.52 -1.42
C ASN A 162 21.00 14.82 -1.14
N LEU A 163 20.35 13.92 -0.45
CA LEU A 163 18.96 14.02 -0.04
C LEU A 163 18.90 14.48 1.42
N PRO A 164 18.35 15.69 1.72
CA PRO A 164 18.15 16.13 3.10
C PRO A 164 17.16 15.22 3.81
N VAL A 165 17.54 14.69 4.99
CA VAL A 165 16.70 13.80 5.78
C VAL A 165 15.89 14.64 6.78
N LEU A 166 14.65 14.93 6.47
CA LEU A 166 13.79 15.81 7.28
C LEU A 166 14.52 17.12 7.66
N ASN A 167 14.30 17.57 8.90
CA ASN A 167 14.95 18.75 9.45
C ASN A 167 16.13 18.42 10.38
N LEU A 168 16.80 17.27 10.16
CA LEU A 168 17.85 16.77 11.06
C LEU A 168 19.25 17.34 10.77
N GLY A 169 19.40 18.16 9.71
CA GLY A 169 20.71 18.64 9.26
C GLY A 169 21.60 17.52 8.70
N VAL A 170 21.01 16.41 8.29
CA VAL A 170 21.68 15.22 7.78
C VAL A 170 21.36 15.06 6.32
N LEU A 171 22.34 14.71 5.51
CA LEU A 171 22.20 14.41 4.08
C LEU A 171 22.51 12.94 3.83
N TYR A 172 21.65 12.28 3.06
CA TYR A 172 21.87 10.90 2.62
C TYR A 172 22.15 10.86 1.11
N HIS A 173 23.05 9.98 0.69
CA HIS A 173 23.22 9.62 -0.73
C HIS A 173 23.79 8.21 -0.89
N TYR A 174 23.52 7.59 -2.03
CA TYR A 174 24.15 6.36 -2.46
C TYR A 174 25.39 6.66 -3.33
N ASP A 175 26.56 6.19 -2.91
CA ASP A 175 27.78 6.26 -3.68
C ASP A 175 27.88 5.04 -4.61
N ALA A 176 27.64 5.26 -5.91
CA ALA A 176 27.67 4.22 -6.92
C ALA A 176 29.10 3.64 -7.16
N ASN A 177 30.16 4.39 -6.84
CA ASN A 177 31.54 3.91 -7.02
C ASN A 177 31.92 2.89 -5.95
N THR A 178 31.57 3.17 -4.71
CA THR A 178 31.83 2.26 -3.56
C THR A 178 30.68 1.30 -3.29
N LYS A 179 29.54 1.47 -3.99
CA LYS A 179 28.29 0.72 -3.79
C LYS A 179 27.82 0.73 -2.33
N SER A 180 27.96 1.88 -1.69
CA SER A 180 27.65 2.04 -0.26
C SER A 180 26.80 3.28 0.00
N ASP A 181 26.03 3.19 1.07
CA ASP A 181 25.18 4.27 1.55
C ASP A 181 25.98 5.21 2.44
N LYS A 182 25.91 6.51 2.18
CA LYS A 182 26.63 7.55 2.92
C LYS A 182 25.67 8.51 3.57
N VAL A 183 26.07 8.95 4.76
CA VAL A 183 25.35 9.95 5.55
C VAL A 183 26.32 11.05 5.95
N GLN A 184 26.06 12.28 5.51
CA GLN A 184 26.81 13.46 5.92
C GLN A 184 26.07 14.16 7.05
N THR A 185 26.76 14.39 8.15
CA THR A 185 26.26 15.08 9.33
C THR A 185 26.36 16.60 9.20
N ALA A 186 25.72 17.35 10.08
CA ALA A 186 25.68 18.82 10.02
C ALA A 186 27.07 19.49 10.14
N ASP A 187 28.01 18.84 10.80
CA ASP A 187 29.43 19.28 10.91
C ASP A 187 30.29 18.88 9.69
N GLY A 188 29.67 18.29 8.65
CA GLY A 188 30.31 17.93 7.41
C GLY A 188 31.03 16.58 7.40
N VAL A 189 30.96 15.82 8.48
CA VAL A 189 31.54 14.46 8.53
C VAL A 189 30.69 13.50 7.72
N THR A 190 31.32 12.70 6.85
CA THR A 190 30.65 11.65 6.09
C THR A 190 30.92 10.28 6.71
N LEU A 191 29.84 9.59 7.05
CA LEU A 191 29.86 8.26 7.64
C LEU A 191 29.26 7.23 6.68
N ASP A 192 29.68 5.98 6.81
CA ASP A 192 28.92 4.87 6.26
C ASP A 192 27.59 4.74 7.01
N PHE A 193 26.52 4.49 6.30
CA PHE A 193 25.18 4.38 6.88
C PHE A 193 25.12 3.36 8.02
N THR A 194 25.81 2.24 7.87
CA THR A 194 25.94 1.19 8.91
C THR A 194 26.55 1.68 10.22
N ASN A 195 27.31 2.77 10.19
CA ASN A 195 27.99 3.35 11.36
C ASN A 195 27.21 4.53 11.97
N THR A 196 25.98 4.80 11.50
CA THR A 196 25.15 5.87 12.01
C THR A 196 24.35 5.42 13.25
N SER A 197 23.64 6.36 13.89
CA SER A 197 22.79 6.05 15.03
C SER A 197 21.61 5.14 14.64
N SER A 198 21.09 4.36 15.60
CA SER A 198 19.92 3.50 15.41
C SER A 198 18.68 4.27 14.91
N GLY A 199 18.53 5.55 15.31
CA GLY A 199 17.47 6.41 14.81
C GLY A 199 17.58 6.67 13.32
N LEU A 200 18.77 7.00 12.82
CA LEU A 200 19.01 7.19 11.39
C LEU A 200 18.88 5.88 10.63
N GLN A 201 19.35 4.77 11.19
CA GLN A 201 19.19 3.43 10.59
C GLN A 201 17.73 2.99 10.47
N SER A 202 16.84 3.47 11.33
CA SER A 202 15.40 3.22 11.24
C SER A 202 14.66 4.21 10.34
N LEU A 203 15.09 5.48 10.33
CA LEU A 203 14.43 6.55 9.59
C LEU A 203 14.77 6.53 8.09
N ILE A 204 16.07 6.48 7.75
CA ILE A 204 16.55 6.63 6.38
C ILE A 204 15.92 5.61 5.41
N PRO A 205 15.80 4.32 5.75
CA PRO A 205 15.19 3.36 4.82
C PRO A 205 13.75 3.69 4.46
N MET A 206 12.95 4.08 5.45
CA MET A 206 11.58 4.52 5.23
C MET A 206 11.53 5.81 4.40
N PHE A 207 12.36 6.80 4.77
CA PHE A 207 12.38 8.11 4.15
C PHE A 207 12.80 8.05 2.68
N VAL A 208 13.91 7.38 2.38
CA VAL A 208 14.43 7.23 1.01
C VAL A 208 13.48 6.42 0.14
N HIS A 209 12.93 5.32 0.67
CA HIS A 209 11.99 4.50 -0.05
C HIS A 209 10.71 5.27 -0.43
N LEU A 210 10.07 5.92 0.53
CA LEU A 210 8.85 6.70 0.27
C LEU A 210 9.11 7.93 -0.60
N ASN A 211 10.26 8.60 -0.44
CA ASN A 211 10.65 9.69 -1.33
C ASN A 211 10.82 9.20 -2.78
N TYR A 212 11.46 8.05 -2.97
CA TYR A 212 11.58 7.43 -4.30
C TYR A 212 10.21 7.13 -4.91
N LEU A 213 9.30 6.53 -4.15
CA LEU A 213 7.97 6.20 -4.63
C LEU A 213 7.20 7.45 -5.07
N SER A 214 7.21 8.48 -4.24
CA SER A 214 6.43 9.71 -4.48
C SER A 214 6.98 10.57 -5.60
N VAL A 215 8.32 10.69 -5.71
CA VAL A 215 8.96 11.62 -6.66
C VAL A 215 9.32 10.92 -7.97
N VAL A 216 9.72 9.65 -7.92
CA VAL A 216 10.30 8.95 -9.07
C VAL A 216 9.33 8.00 -9.73
N GLN A 217 8.51 7.28 -8.96
CA GLN A 217 7.69 6.18 -9.48
C GLN A 217 6.28 6.61 -9.86
N VAL A 218 5.66 7.52 -9.13
CA VAL A 218 4.32 8.04 -9.47
C VAL A 218 4.37 8.81 -10.80
N GLY A 219 3.39 8.60 -11.65
CA GLY A 219 3.32 9.17 -13.00
C GLY A 219 4.13 8.42 -14.06
N LYS A 220 4.81 7.33 -13.69
CA LYS A 220 5.57 6.50 -14.64
C LYS A 220 4.90 5.16 -14.88
N SER A 221 4.99 4.67 -16.11
CA SER A 221 4.66 3.29 -16.44
C SER A 221 5.85 2.40 -16.08
N ASP A 222 5.57 1.23 -15.50
CA ASP A 222 6.58 0.20 -15.23
C ASP A 222 6.95 -0.53 -16.53
N ASN A 223 7.62 0.17 -17.44
CA ASN A 223 8.06 -0.37 -18.73
C ASN A 223 9.41 -1.09 -18.63
N SER A 224 10.02 -1.16 -17.47
CA SER A 224 11.40 -1.63 -17.31
C SER A 224 11.54 -3.15 -17.21
N SER A 225 10.47 -3.88 -16.98
CA SER A 225 10.49 -5.35 -16.86
C SER A 225 9.78 -6.06 -18.02
N VAL A 226 10.30 -7.23 -18.39
CA VAL A 226 9.65 -8.11 -19.40
C VAL A 226 8.22 -8.47 -18.95
N THR A 227 8.01 -8.63 -17.64
CA THR A 227 6.71 -8.91 -17.03
C THR A 227 5.77 -7.72 -17.19
N GLY A 228 6.23 -6.49 -16.96
CA GLY A 228 5.42 -5.28 -17.12
C GLY A 228 4.98 -5.05 -18.58
N ASN A 229 5.85 -5.34 -19.54
CA ASN A 229 5.50 -5.27 -20.96
C ASN A 229 4.43 -6.30 -21.36
N LYS A 230 4.52 -7.53 -20.83
CA LYS A 230 3.53 -8.57 -21.06
C LYS A 230 2.17 -8.20 -20.47
N GLU A 231 2.16 -7.77 -19.20
CA GLU A 231 0.93 -7.29 -18.52
C GLU A 231 0.27 -6.17 -19.33
N LYS A 232 1.06 -5.23 -19.86
CA LYS A 232 0.56 -4.15 -20.72
C LYS A 232 -0.12 -4.66 -21.97
N ILE A 233 0.52 -5.60 -22.68
CA ILE A 233 -0.02 -6.18 -23.92
C ILE A 233 -1.33 -6.93 -23.62
N ASP A 234 -1.33 -7.77 -22.59
CA ASP A 234 -2.49 -8.58 -22.22
C ASP A 234 -3.67 -7.68 -21.81
N LEU A 235 -3.41 -6.64 -21.01
CA LEU A 235 -4.41 -5.66 -20.59
C LEU A 235 -4.94 -4.84 -21.78
N THR A 236 -4.06 -4.37 -22.65
CA THR A 236 -4.45 -3.63 -23.87
C THR A 236 -5.42 -4.46 -24.69
N LYS A 237 -5.06 -5.71 -24.98
CA LYS A 237 -5.92 -6.63 -25.71
C LYS A 237 -7.28 -6.78 -25.03
N LEU A 238 -7.30 -7.00 -23.73
CA LEU A 238 -8.50 -7.23 -22.93
C LEU A 238 -9.46 -6.02 -22.94
N VAL A 239 -8.90 -4.80 -22.82
CA VAL A 239 -9.68 -3.56 -22.89
C VAL A 239 -10.30 -3.40 -24.29
N TYR A 240 -9.53 -3.64 -25.34
CA TYR A 240 -10.04 -3.59 -26.72
C TYR A 240 -11.09 -4.65 -26.96
N ASP A 241 -10.88 -5.91 -26.54
CA ASP A 241 -11.85 -7.00 -26.67
C ASP A 241 -13.19 -6.68 -25.99
N TYR A 242 -13.14 -6.00 -24.83
CA TYR A 242 -14.35 -5.64 -24.08
C TYR A 242 -15.10 -4.45 -24.68
N PHE A 243 -14.39 -3.36 -25.04
CA PHE A 243 -15.03 -2.10 -25.43
C PHE A 243 -15.35 -2.00 -26.92
N SER A 244 -14.62 -2.70 -27.78
CA SER A 244 -14.87 -2.61 -29.23
C SER A 244 -16.28 -3.03 -29.65
N PRO A 245 -16.87 -4.10 -29.11
CA PRO A 245 -18.26 -4.43 -29.38
C PRO A 245 -19.29 -3.42 -28.86
N LEU A 246 -18.90 -2.63 -27.83
CA LEU A 246 -19.79 -1.64 -27.22
C LEU A 246 -19.75 -0.29 -27.92
N PHE A 247 -18.60 0.11 -28.43
CA PHE A 247 -18.38 1.42 -29.06
C PHE A 247 -18.23 1.36 -30.59
N GLY A 248 -17.86 0.18 -31.11
CA GLY A 248 -17.63 0.00 -32.55
C GLY A 248 -18.86 -0.52 -33.29
N GLU A 249 -19.02 -0.08 -34.53
CA GLU A 249 -19.95 -0.71 -35.48
C GLU A 249 -19.23 -1.85 -36.18
N LYS A 250 -19.80 -3.07 -36.16
CA LYS A 250 -19.23 -4.22 -36.84
C LYS A 250 -19.22 -3.95 -38.33
N VAL A 251 -18.07 -4.05 -38.97
CA VAL A 251 -17.91 -3.84 -40.40
C VAL A 251 -18.28 -5.13 -41.11
N ILE A 252 -19.43 -5.14 -41.78
CA ILE A 252 -19.96 -6.31 -42.52
C ILE A 252 -19.51 -6.28 -44.00
N GLU A 253 -19.25 -5.07 -44.55
CA GLU A 253 -18.76 -4.86 -45.92
C GLU A 253 -17.81 -3.65 -45.93
N ASP A 254 -16.90 -3.61 -46.90
CA ASP A 254 -15.91 -2.53 -47.10
C ASP A 254 -16.64 -1.24 -47.55
N ILE A 255 -17.33 -0.59 -46.60
CA ILE A 255 -17.96 0.69 -46.83
C ILE A 255 -16.89 1.74 -46.59
N GLY A 256 -16.46 2.41 -47.65
CA GLY A 256 -15.50 3.51 -47.62
C GLY A 256 -15.70 4.45 -46.42
N GLY A 257 -14.85 4.27 -45.42
CA GLY A 257 -15.02 4.83 -44.09
C GLY A 257 -15.13 6.35 -44.06
N LYS A 258 -16.00 6.87 -43.21
CA LYS A 258 -16.02 8.28 -42.85
C LYS A 258 -14.63 8.64 -42.33
N ARG A 259 -14.03 9.74 -42.77
CA ARG A 259 -12.66 10.21 -42.43
C ARG A 259 -12.35 10.33 -40.93
N SER A 260 -13.34 10.14 -40.05
CA SER A 260 -13.21 10.23 -38.59
C SER A 260 -13.18 8.89 -37.87
N SER A 261 -13.38 7.76 -38.56
CA SER A 261 -13.39 6.41 -37.97
C SER A 261 -12.12 5.64 -38.33
N VAL A 262 -11.71 4.75 -37.42
CA VAL A 262 -10.60 3.80 -37.59
C VAL A 262 -11.19 2.41 -37.56
N VAL A 263 -10.73 1.54 -38.44
CA VAL A 263 -11.12 0.13 -38.43
C VAL A 263 -10.09 -0.65 -37.65
N LEU A 264 -10.53 -1.34 -36.61
CA LEU A 264 -9.71 -2.22 -35.77
C LEU A 264 -10.16 -3.65 -35.98
N GLU A 265 -9.23 -4.56 -36.20
CA GLU A 265 -9.50 -5.98 -36.23
C GLU A 265 -9.24 -6.61 -34.87
N ILE A 266 -10.26 -7.22 -34.26
CA ILE A 266 -10.22 -7.77 -32.93
C ILE A 266 -10.88 -9.15 -32.95
N ASN A 267 -10.13 -10.19 -32.58
CA ASN A 267 -10.56 -11.59 -32.59
C ASN A 267 -11.14 -12.05 -33.93
N GLY A 268 -10.59 -11.52 -35.05
CA GLY A 268 -11.03 -11.85 -36.40
C GLY A 268 -12.31 -11.12 -36.87
N GLU A 269 -12.77 -10.15 -36.10
CA GLU A 269 -13.89 -9.27 -36.46
C GLU A 269 -13.39 -7.82 -36.59
N ALA A 270 -13.87 -7.14 -37.65
CA ALA A 270 -13.52 -5.72 -37.88
C ALA A 270 -14.57 -4.82 -37.27
N TYR A 271 -14.11 -3.82 -36.50
CA TYR A 271 -14.93 -2.79 -35.88
C TYR A 271 -14.52 -1.40 -36.35
N SER A 272 -15.50 -0.64 -36.85
CA SER A 272 -15.30 0.78 -37.17
C SER A 272 -15.59 1.62 -35.93
N MET A 273 -14.61 2.34 -35.44
CA MET A 273 -14.70 3.12 -34.20
C MET A 273 -14.37 4.59 -34.43
N GLN A 274 -15.03 5.47 -33.67
CA GLN A 274 -14.68 6.88 -33.63
C GLN A 274 -13.34 7.08 -32.90
N ARG A 275 -12.53 8.02 -33.36
CA ARG A 275 -11.25 8.37 -32.69
C ARG A 275 -11.42 8.75 -31.22
N SER A 276 -12.56 9.38 -30.87
CA SER A 276 -12.91 9.72 -29.49
C SER A 276 -13.05 8.49 -28.58
N ASP A 277 -13.57 7.40 -29.12
CA ASP A 277 -13.79 6.17 -28.34
C ASP A 277 -12.50 5.36 -28.20
N ILE A 278 -11.66 5.36 -29.25
CA ILE A 278 -10.28 4.83 -29.15
C ILE A 278 -9.52 5.59 -28.06
N LYS A 279 -9.61 6.94 -28.02
CA LYS A 279 -8.95 7.71 -26.99
C LYS A 279 -9.44 7.36 -25.59
N LYS A 280 -10.75 7.12 -25.38
CA LYS A 280 -11.28 6.65 -24.09
C LYS A 280 -10.68 5.30 -23.68
N MET A 281 -10.50 4.37 -24.61
CA MET A 281 -9.87 3.08 -24.32
C MET A 281 -8.40 3.26 -23.95
N ASP A 282 -7.67 4.11 -24.68
CA ASP A 282 -6.27 4.43 -24.36
C ASP A 282 -6.14 5.10 -22.99
N ASP A 283 -7.08 5.99 -22.62
CA ASP A 283 -7.14 6.61 -21.30
C ASP A 283 -7.39 5.56 -20.20
N ILE A 284 -8.28 4.59 -20.43
CA ILE A 284 -8.51 3.45 -19.52
C ILE A 284 -7.23 2.62 -19.39
N ILE A 285 -6.62 2.21 -20.49
CA ILE A 285 -5.37 1.43 -20.48
C ILE A 285 -4.28 2.19 -19.68
N SER A 286 -4.16 3.49 -19.90
CA SER A 286 -3.20 4.34 -19.19
C SER A 286 -3.40 4.30 -17.66
N GLN A 287 -4.66 4.32 -17.18
CA GLN A 287 -4.98 4.25 -15.74
C GLN A 287 -4.50 2.96 -15.09
N TYR A 288 -4.43 1.86 -15.84
CA TYR A 288 -3.94 0.56 -15.36
C TYR A 288 -2.43 0.40 -15.46
N ILE A 289 -1.76 1.13 -16.35
CA ILE A 289 -0.32 0.99 -16.62
C ILE A 289 0.50 1.98 -15.80
N VAL A 290 0.04 3.23 -15.71
CA VAL A 290 0.73 4.30 -14.99
C VAL A 290 0.39 4.22 -13.50
N THR A 291 1.40 4.26 -12.66
CA THR A 291 1.20 4.34 -11.20
C THR A 291 0.66 5.73 -10.86
N ASP A 292 -0.59 5.78 -10.39
CA ASP A 292 -1.30 7.02 -10.03
C ASP A 292 -0.94 7.49 -8.61
N HIS A 293 -0.87 6.56 -7.66
CA HIS A 293 -0.61 6.84 -6.26
C HIS A 293 0.05 5.64 -5.56
N CYS A 294 0.42 5.84 -4.29
CA CYS A 294 0.91 4.79 -3.41
C CYS A 294 -0.13 4.46 -2.32
N ASP A 295 -0.32 3.16 -2.07
CA ASP A 295 -0.97 2.64 -0.86
C ASP A 295 0.14 2.22 0.12
N ILE A 296 0.35 3.02 1.17
CA ILE A 296 1.47 2.90 2.12
C ILE A 296 0.96 2.25 3.40
N PHE A 297 1.53 1.10 3.76
CA PHE A 297 1.27 0.38 5.01
C PHE A 297 2.53 0.40 5.85
N LEU A 298 2.50 1.12 6.98
CA LEU A 298 3.68 1.44 7.77
C LEU A 298 3.55 0.95 9.21
N GLU A 299 4.47 0.08 9.63
CA GLU A 299 4.61 -0.34 11.04
C GLU A 299 5.59 0.56 11.78
N GLU A 300 5.19 0.96 12.98
CA GLU A 300 6.00 1.62 13.99
C GLU A 300 6.90 2.74 13.43
N PRO A 301 6.33 3.82 12.85
CA PRO A 301 7.13 4.93 12.33
C PRO A 301 8.06 5.54 13.39
N GLU A 302 7.71 5.40 14.65
CA GLU A 302 8.47 5.88 15.82
C GLU A 302 9.73 5.08 16.15
N ALA A 303 9.93 3.89 15.56
CA ALA A 303 10.99 2.98 15.98
C ALA A 303 12.36 3.65 16.04
N ASN A 304 12.97 3.63 17.24
CA ASN A 304 14.27 4.25 17.56
C ASN A 304 14.34 5.79 17.39
N LEU A 305 13.19 6.48 17.28
CA LEU A 305 13.16 7.94 17.10
C LEU A 305 12.81 8.68 18.40
N PHE A 306 13.49 9.79 18.62
CA PHE A 306 13.16 10.71 19.69
C PHE A 306 11.86 11.50 19.38
N PRO A 307 11.02 11.86 20.38
CA PRO A 307 9.72 12.48 20.15
C PRO A 307 9.67 13.65 19.14
N PRO A 308 10.56 14.66 19.17
CA PRO A 308 10.55 15.72 18.17
C PRO A 308 10.71 15.21 16.73
N THR A 309 11.54 14.19 16.52
CA THR A 309 11.72 13.55 15.20
C THR A 309 10.46 12.77 14.78
N GLN A 310 9.75 12.17 15.73
CA GLN A 310 8.48 11.49 15.46
C GLN A 310 7.43 12.45 14.89
N SER A 311 7.31 13.66 15.46
CA SER A 311 6.42 14.70 14.95
C SER A 311 6.82 15.16 13.55
N SER A 312 8.11 15.34 13.28
CA SER A 312 8.61 15.69 11.94
C SER A 312 8.31 14.58 10.90
N VAL A 313 8.37 13.31 11.31
CA VAL A 313 7.97 12.17 10.45
C VAL A 313 6.48 12.25 10.10
N VAL A 314 5.61 12.54 11.07
CA VAL A 314 4.17 12.67 10.80
C VAL A 314 3.89 13.84 9.88
N GLU A 315 4.50 15.00 10.08
CA GLU A 315 4.34 16.16 9.20
C GLU A 315 4.74 15.83 7.75
N TRP A 316 5.86 15.15 7.58
CA TRP A 316 6.32 14.70 6.28
C TRP A 316 5.38 13.68 5.64
N LEU A 317 4.91 12.66 6.37
CA LEU A 317 3.94 11.67 5.90
C LEU A 317 2.62 12.35 5.47
N LEU A 318 2.14 13.32 6.24
CA LEU A 318 0.94 14.07 5.91
C LEU A 318 1.13 14.92 4.64
N ALA A 319 2.29 15.56 4.47
CA ALA A 319 2.59 16.30 3.25
C ALA A 319 2.54 15.40 1.99
N MET A 320 2.98 14.15 2.09
CA MET A 320 2.91 13.17 1.01
C MET A 320 1.47 12.70 0.71
N THR A 321 0.57 12.78 1.67
CA THR A 321 -0.82 12.32 1.52
C THR A 321 -1.78 13.45 1.17
N THR A 322 -1.46 14.69 1.48
CA THR A 322 -2.35 15.86 1.29
C THR A 322 -1.95 16.76 0.12
N GLY A 323 -0.80 16.54 -0.50
CA GLY A 323 -0.31 17.26 -1.68
C GLY A 323 -1.06 16.89 -2.97
N GLU A 324 -0.46 17.24 -4.11
CA GLU A 324 -0.99 16.91 -5.45
C GLU A 324 -1.07 15.38 -5.68
N GLN A 325 -0.23 14.62 -4.99
CA GLN A 325 -0.23 13.16 -5.03
C GLN A 325 -1.15 12.61 -3.94
N TYR A 326 -2.19 11.89 -4.36
CA TYR A 326 -3.21 11.33 -3.48
C TYR A 326 -2.81 9.96 -2.91
N ASN A 327 -1.69 9.90 -2.16
CA ASN A 327 -1.28 8.66 -1.51
C ASN A 327 -2.23 8.29 -0.36
N ASN A 328 -2.45 6.99 -0.17
CA ASN A 328 -3.15 6.45 0.99
C ASN A 328 -2.14 5.98 2.03
N LEU A 329 -2.45 6.19 3.30
CA LEU A 329 -1.58 5.87 4.42
C LEU A 329 -2.32 5.06 5.48
N PHE A 330 -1.78 3.91 5.86
CA PHE A 330 -2.22 3.14 7.00
C PHE A 330 -1.04 2.93 7.95
N VAL A 331 -1.12 3.47 9.16
CA VAL A 331 -0.05 3.46 10.18
C VAL A 331 -0.47 2.64 11.38
N ALA A 332 0.38 1.71 11.81
CA ALA A 332 0.27 1.06 13.11
C ALA A 332 1.34 1.61 14.05
N THR A 333 0.92 2.17 15.18
CA THR A 333 1.84 2.83 16.12
C THR A 333 1.59 2.43 17.58
N HIS A 334 2.64 2.52 18.37
CA HIS A 334 2.63 2.45 19.83
C HIS A 334 2.96 3.79 20.48
N SER A 335 3.22 4.83 19.67
CA SER A 335 3.68 6.11 20.20
C SER A 335 2.54 7.11 20.38
N PRO A 336 2.36 7.64 21.60
CA PRO A 336 1.43 8.73 21.84
C PRO A 336 1.85 10.02 21.08
N TYR A 337 3.13 10.21 20.82
CA TYR A 337 3.61 11.37 20.07
C TYR A 337 3.23 11.30 18.59
N ILE A 338 3.34 10.12 17.97
CA ILE A 338 2.86 9.90 16.61
C ILE A 338 1.35 10.17 16.55
N LEU A 339 0.57 9.59 17.47
CA LEU A 339 -0.88 9.78 17.52
C LEU A 339 -1.23 11.26 17.66
N ASN A 340 -0.66 11.95 18.65
CA ASN A 340 -0.94 13.36 18.91
C ASN A 340 -0.60 14.23 17.69
N SER A 341 0.52 13.96 17.02
CA SER A 341 0.91 14.70 15.82
C SER A 341 -0.08 14.53 14.66
N PHE A 342 -0.72 13.36 14.53
CA PHE A 342 -1.83 13.17 13.60
C PHE A 342 -3.08 13.93 14.03
N LEU A 343 -3.45 13.87 15.31
CA LEU A 343 -4.66 14.51 15.84
C LEU A 343 -4.62 16.03 15.82
N GLU A 344 -3.44 16.63 15.94
CA GLU A 344 -3.26 18.10 15.85
C GLU A 344 -3.69 18.66 14.49
N LYS A 345 -3.71 17.86 13.43
CA LYS A 345 -4.10 18.26 12.07
C LYS A 345 -5.59 18.05 11.83
N LYS A 346 -6.44 18.74 12.60
CA LYS A 346 -7.92 18.61 12.63
C LYS A 346 -8.64 18.66 11.27
N ASN A 347 -8.03 19.22 10.24
CA ASN A 347 -8.66 19.41 8.92
C ASN A 347 -8.37 18.28 7.93
N ILE A 348 -7.63 17.24 8.32
CA ILE A 348 -7.29 16.12 7.43
C ILE A 348 -8.22 14.95 7.77
N PRO A 349 -9.05 14.49 6.82
CA PRO A 349 -9.91 13.34 7.04
C PRO A 349 -9.09 12.09 7.31
N MET A 350 -9.20 11.55 8.53
CA MET A 350 -8.56 10.29 8.91
C MET A 350 -9.52 9.38 9.67
N THR A 351 -9.20 8.11 9.71
CA THR A 351 -9.81 7.13 10.60
C THR A 351 -8.82 6.78 11.70
N LEU A 352 -9.21 6.97 12.93
CA LEU A 352 -8.51 6.43 14.09
C LEU A 352 -9.16 5.12 14.50
N LEU A 353 -8.34 4.09 14.57
CA LEU A 353 -8.72 2.74 14.99
C LEU A 353 -8.00 2.42 16.30
N TYR A 354 -8.70 1.78 17.22
CA TYR A 354 -8.07 1.31 18.45
C TYR A 354 -8.47 -0.13 18.76
N THR A 355 -7.53 -0.85 19.37
CA THR A 355 -7.77 -2.21 19.82
C THR A 355 -8.22 -2.19 21.27
N ARG A 356 -9.27 -2.93 21.59
CA ARG A 356 -9.74 -3.10 22.97
C ARG A 356 -10.08 -4.56 23.26
N MET A 357 -10.03 -4.90 24.54
CA MET A 357 -10.56 -6.16 25.03
C MET A 357 -12.08 -6.06 25.17
N SER A 358 -12.81 -6.97 24.55
CA SER A 358 -14.26 -7.09 24.69
C SER A 358 -14.60 -8.55 24.98
N GLU A 359 -15.22 -8.82 26.12
CA GLU A 359 -15.59 -10.19 26.54
C GLU A 359 -14.42 -11.19 26.49
N GLY A 360 -13.23 -10.76 26.89
CA GLY A 360 -12.01 -11.57 26.84
C GLY A 360 -11.40 -11.80 25.45
N GLN A 361 -11.84 -11.06 24.44
CA GLN A 361 -11.36 -11.15 23.06
C GLN A 361 -10.97 -9.77 22.51
N MET A 362 -9.95 -9.72 21.67
CA MET A 362 -9.53 -8.47 21.05
C MET A 362 -10.42 -8.11 19.88
N VAL A 363 -10.91 -6.87 19.89
CA VAL A 363 -11.68 -6.28 18.79
C VAL A 363 -11.06 -4.96 18.38
N ILE A 364 -11.27 -4.59 17.11
CA ILE A 364 -10.91 -3.28 16.60
C ILE A 364 -12.17 -2.43 16.51
N ARG A 365 -12.06 -1.18 16.95
CA ARG A 365 -13.13 -0.18 16.86
C ARG A 365 -12.62 1.08 16.16
N THR A 366 -13.52 1.70 15.42
CA THR A 366 -13.29 3.06 14.92
C THR A 366 -13.59 4.05 16.04
N ALA A 367 -12.65 4.94 16.32
CA ALA A 367 -12.84 5.96 17.34
C ALA A 367 -13.93 6.95 16.90
N THR A 368 -14.83 7.25 17.82
CA THR A 368 -15.83 8.31 17.69
C THR A 368 -15.19 9.68 17.89
N GLU A 369 -15.92 10.76 17.63
CA GLU A 369 -15.45 12.11 17.96
C GLU A 369 -15.21 12.30 19.47
N GLU A 370 -16.04 11.65 20.30
CA GLU A 370 -15.90 11.65 21.75
C GLU A 370 -14.66 10.91 22.22
N ASP A 371 -14.38 9.74 21.63
CA ASP A 371 -13.13 8.99 21.87
C ASP A 371 -11.91 9.83 21.50
N ILE A 372 -11.91 10.50 20.33
CA ILE A 372 -10.83 11.36 19.88
C ILE A 372 -10.63 12.54 20.84
N GLN A 373 -11.71 13.16 21.31
CA GLN A 373 -11.63 14.24 22.29
C GLN A 373 -11.05 13.74 23.62
N GLY A 374 -11.50 12.57 24.09
CA GLY A 374 -10.97 11.92 25.29
C GLY A 374 -9.47 11.64 25.18
N ILE A 375 -9.03 11.09 24.04
CA ILE A 375 -7.61 10.85 23.75
C ILE A 375 -6.82 12.17 23.80
N TYR A 376 -7.37 13.25 23.24
CA TYR A 376 -6.72 14.54 23.22
C TYR A 376 -6.60 15.16 24.62
N ASP A 377 -7.64 15.04 25.43
CA ASP A 377 -7.67 15.57 26.80
C ASP A 377 -6.72 14.79 27.75
N PHE A 378 -6.59 13.48 27.56
CA PHE A 378 -5.64 12.65 28.30
C PHE A 378 -4.19 12.77 27.80
N GLY A 379 -3.96 13.25 26.58
CA GLY A 379 -2.65 13.39 25.98
C GLY A 379 -1.87 12.07 25.99
N VAL A 380 -0.66 12.08 26.57
CA VAL A 380 0.20 10.86 26.65
C VAL A 380 -0.47 9.76 27.45
N ASP A 381 -1.27 10.10 28.46
CA ASP A 381 -1.96 9.13 29.33
C ASP A 381 -3.12 8.40 28.63
N ALA A 382 -3.51 8.84 27.42
CA ALA A 382 -4.54 8.17 26.61
C ALA A 382 -4.20 6.69 26.35
N PHE A 383 -2.92 6.37 26.19
CA PHE A 383 -2.48 4.99 25.98
C PHE A 383 -2.65 4.08 27.20
N PHE A 384 -2.62 4.67 28.41
CA PHE A 384 -2.90 3.93 29.67
C PHE A 384 -4.39 3.75 29.90
N ASN A 385 -5.22 4.59 29.30
CA ASN A 385 -6.68 4.62 29.48
C ASN A 385 -7.45 4.16 28.23
N ILE A 386 -6.79 3.52 27.28
CA ILE A 386 -7.42 3.11 26.00
C ILE A 386 -8.60 2.13 26.20
N GLU A 387 -8.59 1.35 27.31
CA GLU A 387 -9.67 0.44 27.67
C GLU A 387 -10.91 1.17 28.18
N SER A 388 -10.79 2.44 28.56
CA SER A 388 -11.90 3.28 29.02
C SER A 388 -12.61 4.02 27.87
N LEU A 389 -12.08 3.93 26.65
CA LEU A 389 -12.69 4.50 25.46
C LEU A 389 -13.89 3.66 24.99
N GLY A 390 -15.03 4.24 24.78
CA GLY A 390 -16.26 3.64 24.26
C GLY A 390 -17.24 3.16 25.30
#